data_516b96726b8d0c8324913b8460c2d20c
#
_entry.id   516b96726b8d0c8324913b8460c2d20c
#
_cell.length_a   1.000
_cell.length_b   1.000
_cell.length_c   1.000
_cell.angle_alpha   90.00
_cell.angle_beta   90.00
_cell.angle_gamma   90.00
#
_symmetry.space_group_name_H-M   'P 1'
#
loop_
_entity.id
_entity.type
_entity.pdbx_description
1 polymer ?
#
loop_
_entity_poly.entity_id
_entity_poly.type
_entity_poly.pdbx_seq_one_letter_code
_entity_poly.pdbx_strand_id
1 'polypeptide(L)'
;MRKALLAIVIGLVATVFGAGPALACGGLIGRNGSVNLVKTTTLAAWHNGVEHYVTSFKFAGAGGEFGSIIPLPDVPSSVERGGDWTLQRLVREVTPQPAFARSESSASSGAALAADAQVLLETRIDALDITVLKGGGQAVGEWATKNGFLLTPDTPAVLDFYAWRSPIFLAARFNGEAAEAKGLAVGDGTPVHITIPTPNPWVPLRILGVGLKSAERINADVFLLTDQRPTLLPGDSAPGLALNRSGPATSRLLADLRSDKGMEWLPGSMWLSYLKVEALPSQLLYDLAVDATGAGQPSPKAAGLEGPEPPALPAIVTTDGGSTPVLPWALAGAAALALATGGVLVARRR
;
A
#
# COMPACT_ATOMS: atom_id res chain seq x y z
N MET A 1 2.21 -32.00 -40.95
CA MET A 1 2.12 -30.54 -40.82
C MET A 1 0.90 -30.04 -40.02
N ARG A 2 -0.29 -30.68 -40.08
CA ARG A 2 -1.50 -30.26 -39.33
C ARG A 2 -1.43 -30.43 -37.80
N LYS A 3 -0.61 -31.33 -37.28
CA LYS A 3 -0.48 -31.58 -35.81
C LYS A 3 0.45 -30.58 -35.09
N ALA A 4 1.37 -29.95 -35.82
CA ALA A 4 2.26 -28.92 -35.25
C ALA A 4 1.58 -27.55 -35.08
N LEU A 5 0.61 -27.21 -35.92
CA LEU A 5 -0.17 -25.98 -35.84
C LEU A 5 -1.13 -25.97 -34.64
N LEU A 6 -1.65 -27.12 -34.25
CA LEU A 6 -2.57 -27.23 -33.11
C LEU A 6 -1.86 -27.02 -31.76
N ALA A 7 -0.61 -27.41 -31.64
CA ALA A 7 0.19 -27.25 -30.43
C ALA A 7 0.59 -25.75 -30.16
N ILE A 8 0.76 -24.96 -31.23
CA ILE A 8 1.11 -23.54 -31.13
C ILE A 8 -0.11 -22.71 -30.73
N VAL A 9 -1.31 -23.06 -31.14
CA VAL A 9 -2.53 -22.34 -30.77
C VAL A 9 -2.94 -22.61 -29.31
N ILE A 10 -2.69 -23.80 -28.77
CA ILE A 10 -2.95 -24.12 -27.35
C ILE A 10 -1.93 -23.43 -26.42
N GLY A 11 -0.69 -23.25 -26.87
CA GLY A 11 0.35 -22.53 -26.09
C GLY A 11 0.12 -21.02 -25.97
N LEU A 12 -0.64 -20.39 -26.88
CA LEU A 12 -0.85 -18.94 -26.91
C LEU A 12 -2.07 -18.48 -26.09
N VAL A 13 -2.96 -19.39 -25.68
CA VAL A 13 -4.18 -19.06 -24.90
C VAL A 13 -3.93 -19.13 -23.38
N ALA A 14 -2.81 -19.68 -22.92
CA ALA A 14 -2.51 -19.85 -21.49
C ALA A 14 -1.84 -18.65 -20.79
N THR A 15 -1.63 -17.51 -21.48
CA THR A 15 -0.91 -16.35 -20.91
C THR A 15 -1.76 -15.14 -20.56
N VAL A 16 -3.09 -15.26 -20.56
CA VAL A 16 -3.98 -14.12 -20.24
C VAL A 16 -4.94 -14.53 -19.15
N PHE A 17 -4.51 -14.56 -17.89
CA PHE A 17 -5.35 -14.36 -16.69
C PHE A 17 -4.44 -14.38 -15.45
N GLY A 18 -3.78 -13.26 -15.20
CA GLY A 18 -3.06 -12.99 -13.98
C GLY A 18 -3.44 -11.60 -13.44
N ALA A 19 -4.75 -11.32 -13.31
CA ALA A 19 -5.20 -10.15 -12.56
C ALA A 19 -5.18 -10.50 -11.06
N GLY A 20 -4.07 -10.19 -10.39
CA GLY A 20 -3.97 -10.29 -8.93
C GLY A 20 -4.80 -9.23 -8.23
N PRO A 21 -5.39 -9.53 -7.08
CA PRO A 21 -6.26 -8.62 -6.32
C PRO A 21 -5.51 -7.55 -5.53
N ALA A 22 -6.20 -6.46 -5.24
CA ALA A 22 -5.73 -5.25 -4.57
C ALA A 22 -5.63 -5.36 -3.04
N LEU A 23 -4.73 -4.61 -2.41
CA LEU A 23 -4.41 -4.63 -0.96
C LEU A 23 -4.48 -3.24 -0.29
N ALA A 24 -4.45 -3.18 1.04
CA ALA A 24 -4.71 -2.01 1.88
C ALA A 24 -3.65 -0.89 1.83
N CYS A 25 -4.06 0.35 2.22
CA CYS A 25 -3.17 1.49 2.40
C CYS A 25 -2.36 1.40 3.71
N GLY A 26 -1.19 0.80 3.65
CA GLY A 26 -0.20 0.70 4.74
C GLY A 26 1.09 0.09 4.20
N GLY A 27 2.22 0.44 4.78
CA GLY A 27 3.48 -0.24 4.46
C GLY A 27 3.39 -1.70 4.90
N LEU A 28 3.53 -2.65 3.98
CA LEU A 28 3.56 -4.07 4.29
C LEU A 28 4.98 -4.54 4.57
N ILE A 29 5.15 -5.16 5.72
CA ILE A 29 6.43 -5.66 6.20
C ILE A 29 6.27 -7.15 6.45
N GLY A 30 6.82 -7.98 5.58
CA GLY A 30 6.80 -9.44 5.72
C GLY A 30 8.08 -9.99 6.33
N ARG A 31 8.06 -11.24 6.81
CA ARG A 31 9.28 -11.93 7.35
C ARG A 31 10.42 -12.05 6.33
N ASN A 32 10.14 -11.96 5.05
CA ASN A 32 11.12 -12.08 3.95
C ASN A 32 11.31 -10.75 3.17
N GLY A 33 10.98 -9.60 3.76
CA GLY A 33 11.04 -8.29 3.12
C GLY A 33 9.68 -7.73 2.71
N SER A 34 9.67 -6.67 1.90
CA SER A 34 8.44 -6.00 1.47
C SER A 34 7.52 -6.92 0.66
N VAL A 35 6.23 -6.83 0.94
CA VAL A 35 5.19 -7.48 0.14
C VAL A 35 4.68 -6.47 -0.89
N ASN A 36 4.74 -6.84 -2.17
CA ASN A 36 4.30 -5.96 -3.25
C ASN A 36 2.77 -5.77 -3.22
N LEU A 37 2.35 -4.51 -3.08
CA LEU A 37 0.94 -4.11 -3.07
C LEU A 37 0.48 -3.87 -4.52
N VAL A 38 -0.34 -4.75 -5.06
CA VAL A 38 -0.85 -4.60 -6.43
C VAL A 38 -1.76 -3.37 -6.56
N LYS A 39 -2.65 -3.14 -5.61
CA LYS A 39 -3.51 -1.95 -5.51
C LYS A 39 -4.14 -1.84 -4.14
N THR A 40 -4.24 -0.63 -3.60
CA THR A 40 -4.90 -0.35 -2.33
C THR A 40 -6.17 0.47 -2.51
N THR A 41 -7.14 0.30 -1.63
CA THR A 41 -8.37 1.11 -1.61
C THR A 41 -8.64 1.57 -0.19
N THR A 42 -8.85 2.86 -0.01
CA THR A 42 -9.11 3.48 1.29
C THR A 42 -10.23 4.49 1.18
N LEU A 43 -11.09 4.52 2.19
CA LEU A 43 -12.01 5.62 2.45
C LEU A 43 -11.50 6.37 3.68
N ALA A 44 -11.28 7.68 3.55
CA ALA A 44 -11.15 8.61 4.67
C ALA A 44 -12.37 9.53 4.64
N ALA A 45 -13.29 9.32 5.55
CA ALA A 45 -14.50 10.13 5.67
C ALA A 45 -14.42 10.98 6.93
N TRP A 46 -14.81 12.25 6.83
CA TRP A 46 -14.78 13.16 7.97
C TRP A 46 -16.15 13.79 8.20
N HIS A 47 -16.64 13.67 9.44
CA HIS A 47 -17.91 14.21 9.86
C HIS A 47 -17.83 14.67 11.32
N ASN A 48 -18.27 15.91 11.60
CA ASN A 48 -18.34 16.44 12.96
C ASN A 48 -17.05 16.29 13.81
N GLY A 49 -15.87 16.52 13.22
CA GLY A 49 -14.59 16.43 13.94
C GLY A 49 -14.04 15.01 14.10
N VAL A 50 -14.62 14.04 13.41
CA VAL A 50 -14.20 12.63 13.47
C VAL A 50 -13.84 12.14 12.08
N GLU A 51 -12.65 11.59 11.93
CA GLU A 51 -12.25 10.83 10.74
C GLU A 51 -12.66 9.37 10.89
N HIS A 52 -13.38 8.86 9.92
CA HIS A 52 -13.69 7.46 9.75
C HIS A 52 -12.82 6.89 8.65
N TYR A 53 -11.76 6.22 9.04
CA TYR A 53 -10.79 5.64 8.12
C TYR A 53 -11.13 4.16 7.90
N VAL A 54 -11.53 3.81 6.67
CA VAL A 54 -11.88 2.42 6.30
C VAL A 54 -10.89 1.91 5.28
N THR A 55 -10.23 0.81 5.60
CA THR A 55 -9.30 0.13 4.71
C THR A 55 -9.49 -1.39 4.79
N SER A 56 -8.94 -2.14 3.86
CA SER A 56 -9.05 -3.60 3.86
C SER A 56 -7.67 -4.23 3.74
N PHE A 57 -7.35 -5.11 4.69
CA PHE A 57 -6.13 -5.91 4.67
C PHE A 57 -6.42 -7.24 3.97
N LYS A 58 -5.70 -7.55 2.91
CA LYS A 58 -5.89 -8.78 2.16
C LYS A 58 -4.86 -9.83 2.50
N PHE A 59 -5.32 -11.08 2.58
CA PHE A 59 -4.47 -12.22 2.84
C PHE A 59 -3.61 -12.56 1.62
N ALA A 60 -2.29 -12.63 1.81
CA ALA A 60 -1.33 -12.88 0.74
C ALA A 60 -0.89 -14.36 0.60
N GLY A 61 -1.47 -15.27 1.40
CA GLY A 61 -1.19 -16.70 1.33
C GLY A 61 -0.36 -17.27 2.48
N ALA A 62 -0.20 -18.58 2.51
CA ALA A 62 0.42 -19.38 3.59
C ALA A 62 1.95 -19.19 3.72
N GLY A 63 2.55 -18.23 3.08
CA GLY A 63 4.00 -18.03 3.04
C GLY A 63 4.61 -17.33 4.26
N GLY A 64 3.85 -16.95 5.26
CA GLY A 64 4.37 -16.32 6.47
C GLY A 64 3.47 -15.22 7.04
N GLU A 65 3.68 -14.92 8.30
CA GLU A 65 3.08 -13.76 8.95
C GLU A 65 3.61 -12.50 8.28
N PHE A 66 2.73 -11.61 7.89
CA PHE A 66 3.10 -10.27 7.43
C PHE A 66 2.34 -9.24 8.25
N GLY A 67 2.89 -8.04 8.33
CA GLY A 67 2.29 -6.95 9.05
C GLY A 67 2.14 -5.73 8.19
N SER A 68 1.28 -4.84 8.63
CA SER A 68 1.11 -3.51 8.06
C SER A 68 1.16 -2.49 9.17
N ILE A 69 1.81 -1.36 8.91
CA ILE A 69 1.84 -0.21 9.82
C ILE A 69 1.14 0.95 9.12
N ILE A 70 0.13 1.51 9.78
CA ILE A 70 -0.63 2.68 9.33
C ILE A 70 -0.40 3.81 10.31
N PRO A 71 0.25 4.91 9.92
CA PRO A 71 0.31 6.11 10.74
C PRO A 71 -1.07 6.76 10.84
N LEU A 72 -1.45 7.19 12.03
CA LEU A 72 -2.74 7.81 12.30
C LEU A 72 -2.58 9.29 12.68
N PRO A 73 -3.54 10.17 12.33
CA PRO A 73 -3.48 11.59 12.69
C PRO A 73 -3.58 11.84 14.19
N ASP A 74 -4.29 10.96 14.91
CA ASP A 74 -4.50 11.04 16.36
C ASP A 74 -4.84 9.66 16.93
N VAL A 75 -5.06 9.59 18.25
CA VAL A 75 -5.44 8.35 18.95
C VAL A 75 -6.86 7.95 18.52
N PRO A 76 -7.06 6.76 17.98
CA PRO A 76 -8.39 6.31 17.60
C PRO A 76 -9.26 6.06 18.85
N SER A 77 -10.54 6.43 18.76
CA SER A 77 -11.54 6.11 19.76
C SER A 77 -12.08 4.67 19.63
N SER A 78 -12.04 4.12 18.41
CA SER A 78 -12.34 2.71 18.17
C SER A 78 -11.59 2.16 16.97
N VAL A 79 -11.36 0.84 16.98
CA VAL A 79 -10.85 0.07 15.84
C VAL A 79 -11.71 -1.19 15.77
N GLU A 80 -12.53 -1.29 14.74
CA GLU A 80 -13.55 -2.31 14.60
C GLU A 80 -13.52 -2.96 13.21
N ARG A 81 -14.21 -4.08 13.07
CA ARG A 81 -14.43 -4.68 11.77
C ARG A 81 -15.38 -3.78 10.95
N GLY A 82 -14.90 -3.30 9.81
CA GLY A 82 -15.70 -2.57 8.84
C GLY A 82 -16.70 -3.46 8.10
N GLY A 83 -17.55 -2.83 7.33
CA GLY A 83 -18.51 -3.49 6.46
C GLY A 83 -17.85 -4.23 5.29
N ASP A 84 -18.55 -5.20 4.74
CA ASP A 84 -17.98 -6.11 3.76
C ASP A 84 -17.92 -5.54 2.33
N TRP A 85 -18.68 -4.47 2.04
CA TRP A 85 -18.83 -3.99 0.67
C TRP A 85 -18.70 -2.46 0.48
N THR A 86 -18.47 -1.69 1.55
CA THR A 86 -18.29 -0.22 1.49
C THR A 86 -17.25 0.19 0.43
N LEU A 87 -16.04 -0.38 0.49
CA LEU A 87 -14.97 -0.05 -0.46
C LEU A 87 -15.30 -0.49 -1.88
N GLN A 88 -15.93 -1.66 -2.04
CA GLN A 88 -16.38 -2.15 -3.35
C GLN A 88 -17.47 -1.26 -3.94
N ARG A 89 -18.39 -0.75 -3.11
CA ARG A 89 -19.45 0.15 -3.55
C ARG A 89 -18.88 1.49 -4.05
N LEU A 90 -17.88 2.02 -3.34
CA LEU A 90 -17.17 3.23 -3.75
C LEU A 90 -16.43 3.04 -5.07
N VAL A 91 -15.69 1.95 -5.23
CA VAL A 91 -15.03 1.63 -6.50
C VAL A 91 -16.04 1.52 -7.63
N ARG A 92 -17.17 0.87 -7.40
CA ARG A 92 -18.25 0.76 -8.40
C ARG A 92 -18.84 2.12 -8.78
N GLU A 93 -18.92 3.08 -7.85
CA GLU A 93 -19.43 4.43 -8.12
C GLU A 93 -18.58 5.20 -9.13
N VAL A 94 -17.28 4.94 -9.18
CA VAL A 94 -16.33 5.67 -10.04
C VAL A 94 -15.84 4.87 -11.24
N THR A 95 -16.17 3.58 -11.31
CA THR A 95 -15.79 2.69 -12.42
C THR A 95 -16.91 2.69 -13.46
N PRO A 96 -16.63 2.96 -14.74
CA PRO A 96 -17.59 2.78 -15.81
C PRO A 96 -18.08 1.33 -15.83
N GLN A 97 -19.39 1.10 -15.75
CA GLN A 97 -19.97 -0.23 -15.62
C GLN A 97 -19.87 -1.06 -16.89
N PRO A 98 -19.26 -2.27 -16.86
CA PRO A 98 -19.85 -3.45 -17.46
C PRO A 98 -20.59 -4.25 -16.37
N ALA A 99 -21.65 -4.93 -16.75
CA ALA A 99 -22.55 -5.59 -15.83
C ALA A 99 -22.03 -6.93 -15.31
N PHE A 100 -22.41 -7.26 -14.04
CA PHE A 100 -22.45 -8.56 -13.34
C PHE A 100 -21.21 -9.14 -12.64
N ALA A 101 -21.26 -9.43 -11.38
CA ALA A 101 -21.60 -10.59 -10.58
C ALA A 101 -21.18 -10.45 -9.10
N ARG A 102 -21.93 -11.10 -8.19
CA ARG A 102 -21.77 -11.12 -6.72
C ARG A 102 -20.97 -12.33 -6.26
N SER A 103 -20.32 -12.21 -5.08
CA SER A 103 -20.20 -13.30 -4.09
C SER A 103 -19.82 -12.77 -2.70
N GLU A 104 -20.31 -13.45 -1.65
CA GLU A 104 -20.28 -13.10 -0.23
C GLU A 104 -19.44 -14.11 0.54
N SER A 105 -18.84 -13.72 1.67
CA SER A 105 -18.67 -14.57 2.86
C SER A 105 -18.00 -13.86 4.06
N SER A 106 -18.23 -14.39 5.26
CA SER A 106 -18.10 -13.85 6.63
C SER A 106 -17.03 -14.61 7.46
N ALA A 107 -16.63 -14.22 8.50
CA ALA A 107 -16.07 -13.58 9.68
C ALA A 107 -15.57 -14.50 10.83
N SER A 108 -14.66 -13.98 11.66
CA SER A 108 -14.38 -13.96 13.13
C SER A 108 -13.12 -14.70 13.65
N SER A 109 -12.44 -14.35 14.60
CA SER A 109 -11.83 -13.62 15.67
C SER A 109 -10.84 -14.41 16.56
N GLY A 110 -9.84 -13.76 17.22
CA GLY A 110 -9.08 -14.21 18.39
C GLY A 110 -7.59 -13.77 18.52
N ALA A 111 -7.08 -13.43 19.70
CA ALA A 111 -6.03 -12.48 20.10
C ALA A 111 -4.64 -12.99 20.54
N ALA A 112 -3.58 -12.14 20.63
CA ALA A 112 -2.80 -11.58 21.77
C ALA A 112 -1.27 -11.44 21.60
N LEU A 113 -0.68 -10.38 21.99
CA LEU A 113 0.19 -9.73 22.98
C LEU A 113 1.71 -9.53 22.67
N ALA A 114 2.29 -8.39 22.83
CA ALA A 114 3.03 -7.51 23.76
C ALA A 114 4.37 -6.94 23.23
N ALA A 115 4.90 -5.90 23.60
CA ALA A 115 5.05 -4.57 24.07
C ALA A 115 6.51 -4.02 24.00
N ASP A 116 6.65 -2.68 23.75
CA ASP A 116 7.51 -1.66 24.39
C ASP A 116 7.43 -0.27 23.72
N ALA A 117 6.70 -0.09 22.60
CA ALA A 117 5.96 1.14 22.34
C ALA A 117 4.79 1.15 23.31
N GLN A 118 4.34 2.32 23.75
CA GLN A 118 3.16 2.37 24.58
C GLN A 118 1.98 1.84 23.76
N VAL A 119 1.50 0.67 24.12
CA VAL A 119 0.29 0.09 23.57
C VAL A 119 -0.91 0.84 24.10
N LEU A 120 -1.71 1.43 23.23
CA LEU A 120 -2.92 2.16 23.58
C LEU A 120 -4.17 1.30 23.47
N LEU A 121 -4.17 0.36 22.51
CA LEU A 121 -5.29 -0.54 22.24
C LEU A 121 -4.75 -1.82 21.58
N GLU A 122 -5.34 -2.94 21.99
CA GLU A 122 -5.16 -4.23 21.31
C GLU A 122 -6.52 -4.82 21.00
N THR A 123 -6.68 -5.32 19.78
CA THR A 123 -7.89 -6.02 19.36
C THR A 123 -7.57 -7.03 18.28
N ARG A 124 -8.45 -7.99 18.08
CA ARG A 124 -8.37 -8.90 16.94
C ARG A 124 -9.60 -8.78 16.08
N ILE A 125 -9.38 -8.60 14.80
CA ILE A 125 -10.41 -8.55 13.78
C ILE A 125 -10.12 -9.63 12.75
N ASP A 126 -10.97 -10.65 12.70
CA ASP A 126 -10.79 -11.84 11.88
C ASP A 126 -9.42 -12.51 12.12
N ALA A 127 -8.54 -12.52 11.16
CA ALA A 127 -7.19 -13.04 11.27
C ALA A 127 -6.13 -11.95 11.51
N LEU A 128 -6.55 -10.71 11.86
CA LEU A 128 -5.66 -9.60 12.14
C LEU A 128 -5.53 -9.37 13.63
N ASP A 129 -4.32 -9.49 14.16
CA ASP A 129 -3.94 -8.95 15.45
C ASP A 129 -3.60 -7.46 15.25
N ILE A 130 -4.37 -6.58 15.85
CA ILE A 130 -4.24 -5.14 15.70
C ILE A 130 -3.80 -4.53 17.03
N THR A 131 -2.75 -3.72 16.94
CA THR A 131 -2.19 -2.98 18.08
C THR A 131 -2.08 -1.51 17.71
N VAL A 132 -2.65 -0.62 18.52
CA VAL A 132 -2.41 0.82 18.40
C VAL A 132 -1.25 1.21 19.31
N LEU A 133 -0.24 1.83 18.72
CA LEU A 133 1.01 2.17 19.35
C LEU A 133 1.17 3.68 19.44
N LYS A 134 1.77 4.14 20.53
CA LYS A 134 2.27 5.52 20.67
C LYS A 134 3.77 5.49 20.92
N GLY A 135 4.55 6.11 20.03
CA GLY A 135 6.00 6.16 20.16
C GLY A 135 6.68 6.89 19.01
N GLY A 136 7.95 7.18 19.17
CA GLY A 136 8.82 7.63 18.08
C GLY A 136 9.04 6.52 17.06
N GLY A 137 9.55 6.86 15.87
CA GLY A 137 9.79 5.90 14.80
C GLY A 137 10.69 4.74 15.21
N GLN A 138 11.74 5.01 16.00
CA GLN A 138 12.62 3.98 16.54
C GLN A 138 11.85 2.99 17.43
N ALA A 139 11.05 3.49 18.40
CA ALA A 139 10.30 2.64 19.33
C ALA A 139 9.27 1.74 18.60
N VAL A 140 8.61 2.29 17.59
CA VAL A 140 7.68 1.52 16.74
C VAL A 140 8.42 0.49 15.90
N GLY A 141 9.61 0.83 15.37
CA GLY A 141 10.47 -0.09 14.65
C GLY A 141 10.97 -1.25 15.53
N GLU A 142 11.38 -0.95 16.75
CA GLU A 142 11.79 -1.96 17.74
C GLU A 142 10.62 -2.89 18.10
N TRP A 143 9.45 -2.32 18.35
CA TRP A 143 8.23 -3.10 18.57
C TRP A 143 7.93 -4.03 17.38
N ALA A 144 7.98 -3.51 16.17
CA ALA A 144 7.75 -4.29 14.96
C ALA A 144 8.75 -5.46 14.85
N THR A 145 10.04 -5.20 15.10
CA THR A 145 11.08 -6.22 15.08
C THR A 145 10.85 -7.30 16.14
N LYS A 146 10.48 -6.91 17.37
CA LYS A 146 10.14 -7.85 18.45
C LYS A 146 8.93 -8.73 18.11
N ASN A 147 7.99 -8.19 17.33
CA ASN A 147 6.81 -8.91 16.86
C ASN A 147 7.02 -9.67 15.54
N GLY A 148 8.28 -9.85 15.13
CA GLY A 148 8.66 -10.72 14.02
C GLY A 148 8.59 -10.07 12.65
N PHE A 149 8.47 -8.75 12.56
CA PHE A 149 8.54 -8.01 11.30
C PHE A 149 9.99 -7.75 10.92
N LEU A 150 10.32 -7.94 9.65
CA LEU A 150 11.61 -7.54 9.08
C LEU A 150 11.46 -6.14 8.47
N LEU A 151 12.07 -5.16 9.11
CA LEU A 151 12.07 -3.79 8.61
C LEU A 151 13.01 -3.68 7.40
N THR A 152 12.54 -3.04 6.35
CA THR A 152 13.39 -2.65 5.22
C THR A 152 14.26 -1.46 5.62
N PRO A 153 15.41 -1.22 4.94
CA PRO A 153 16.35 -0.17 5.31
C PRO A 153 15.77 1.25 5.36
N ASP A 154 14.71 1.52 4.59
CA ASP A 154 14.00 2.79 4.53
C ASP A 154 12.92 2.94 5.62
N THR A 155 12.48 1.84 6.25
CA THR A 155 11.40 1.87 7.24
C THR A 155 11.66 2.82 8.41
N PRO A 156 12.83 2.82 9.08
CA PRO A 156 13.07 3.72 10.21
C PRO A 156 12.88 5.19 9.85
N ALA A 157 13.42 5.62 8.72
CA ALA A 157 13.32 6.99 8.25
C ALA A 157 11.87 7.41 7.95
N VAL A 158 11.07 6.49 7.43
CA VAL A 158 9.65 6.74 7.17
C VAL A 158 8.84 6.77 8.47
N LEU A 159 9.13 5.89 9.43
CA LEU A 159 8.48 5.94 10.74
C LEU A 159 8.81 7.24 11.49
N ASP A 160 10.05 7.73 11.44
CA ASP A 160 10.44 9.00 12.04
C ASP A 160 9.71 10.19 11.38
N PHE A 161 9.57 10.17 10.06
CA PHE A 161 8.80 11.17 9.33
C PHE A 161 7.34 11.25 9.81
N TYR A 162 6.73 10.13 10.16
CA TYR A 162 5.37 10.11 10.72
C TYR A 162 5.36 10.51 12.20
N ALA A 163 6.24 9.97 13.02
CA ALA A 163 6.30 10.21 14.45
C ALA A 163 6.47 11.69 14.80
N TRP A 164 7.15 12.45 13.96
CA TRP A 164 7.30 13.91 14.13
C TRP A 164 5.95 14.65 14.02
N ARG A 165 4.99 14.14 13.22
CA ARG A 165 3.67 14.74 13.00
C ARG A 165 2.62 14.22 13.97
N SER A 166 2.54 12.92 14.09
CA SER A 166 1.71 12.19 15.04
C SER A 166 2.45 10.91 15.43
N PRO A 167 2.77 10.71 16.72
CA PRO A 167 3.45 9.50 17.18
C PRO A 167 2.48 8.32 17.38
N ILE A 168 1.39 8.27 16.61
CA ILE A 168 0.34 7.24 16.72
C ILE A 168 0.38 6.36 15.48
N PHE A 169 0.44 5.04 15.71
CA PHE A 169 0.51 4.04 14.66
C PHE A 169 -0.45 2.90 14.97
N LEU A 170 -1.13 2.42 13.95
CA LEU A 170 -1.84 1.14 13.99
C LEU A 170 -0.94 0.09 13.33
N ALA A 171 -0.56 -0.92 14.07
CA ALA A 171 0.12 -2.09 13.56
C ALA A 171 -0.87 -3.25 13.47
N ALA A 172 -0.98 -3.86 12.31
CA ALA A 172 -1.80 -5.03 12.06
C ALA A 172 -0.91 -6.19 11.64
N ARG A 173 -0.97 -7.30 12.38
CA ARG A 173 -0.26 -8.54 12.07
C ARG A 173 -1.24 -9.59 11.59
N PHE A 174 -0.95 -10.21 10.46
CA PHE A 174 -1.75 -11.31 9.94
C PHE A 174 -1.38 -12.62 10.63
N ASN A 175 -2.38 -13.31 11.17
CA ASN A 175 -2.24 -14.61 11.78
C ASN A 175 -2.68 -15.69 10.78
N GLY A 176 -1.73 -16.44 10.23
CA GLY A 176 -1.98 -17.46 9.22
C GLY A 176 -2.84 -18.61 9.72
N GLU A 177 -2.65 -19.05 10.97
CA GLU A 177 -3.45 -20.12 11.56
C GLU A 177 -4.92 -19.71 11.75
N ALA A 178 -5.12 -18.47 12.21
CA ALA A 178 -6.48 -17.92 12.34
C ALA A 178 -7.15 -17.70 10.97
N ALA A 179 -6.39 -17.36 9.93
CA ALA A 179 -6.90 -17.25 8.57
C ALA A 179 -7.35 -18.63 8.03
N GLU A 180 -6.53 -19.64 8.22
CA GLU A 180 -6.82 -21.01 7.79
C GLU A 180 -8.03 -21.58 8.53
N ALA A 181 -8.09 -21.41 9.87
CA ALA A 181 -9.23 -21.81 10.69
C ALA A 181 -10.56 -21.15 10.28
N LYS A 182 -10.50 -20.00 9.57
CA LYS A 182 -11.66 -19.27 9.06
C LYS A 182 -11.94 -19.52 7.59
N GLY A 183 -11.13 -20.35 6.93
CA GLY A 183 -11.26 -20.63 5.51
C GLY A 183 -10.97 -19.42 4.63
N LEU A 184 -10.18 -18.44 5.10
CA LEU A 184 -9.79 -17.30 4.28
C LEU A 184 -8.88 -17.75 3.13
N ALA A 185 -9.28 -17.43 1.92
CA ALA A 185 -8.49 -17.65 0.73
C ALA A 185 -7.51 -16.49 0.47
N VAL A 186 -6.45 -16.78 -0.28
CA VAL A 186 -5.53 -15.75 -0.75
C VAL A 186 -6.30 -14.68 -1.53
N GLY A 187 -6.15 -13.43 -1.12
CA GLY A 187 -6.86 -12.29 -1.70
C GLY A 187 -8.12 -11.88 -0.95
N ASP A 188 -8.62 -12.69 -0.01
CA ASP A 188 -9.70 -12.26 0.89
C ASP A 188 -9.27 -11.08 1.73
N GLY A 189 -10.16 -10.14 1.92
CA GLY A 189 -9.89 -8.90 2.62
C GLY A 189 -10.63 -8.82 3.95
N THR A 190 -9.93 -8.44 5.01
CA THR A 190 -10.55 -8.05 6.27
C THR A 190 -10.70 -6.52 6.29
N PRO A 191 -11.92 -5.99 6.19
CA PRO A 191 -12.16 -4.55 6.32
C PRO A 191 -12.00 -4.12 7.77
N VAL A 192 -11.26 -3.03 7.98
CA VAL A 192 -11.05 -2.40 9.29
C VAL A 192 -11.56 -0.99 9.23
N HIS A 193 -12.38 -0.60 10.19
CA HIS A 193 -12.88 0.75 10.40
C HIS A 193 -12.23 1.34 11.64
N ILE A 194 -11.54 2.46 11.46
CA ILE A 194 -10.83 3.20 12.50
C ILE A 194 -11.53 4.52 12.68
N THR A 195 -12.00 4.81 13.89
CA THR A 195 -12.66 6.08 14.23
C THR A 195 -11.68 6.96 14.97
N ILE A 196 -11.36 8.13 14.42
CA ILE A 196 -10.28 8.99 14.90
C ILE A 196 -10.81 10.40 15.12
N PRO A 197 -11.03 10.85 16.37
CA PRO A 197 -11.33 12.24 16.66
C PRO A 197 -10.12 13.10 16.25
N THR A 198 -10.26 13.95 15.21
CA THR A 198 -9.17 14.80 14.75
C THR A 198 -9.69 16.02 13.99
N PRO A 199 -9.11 17.22 14.21
CA PRO A 199 -9.39 18.39 13.37
C PRO A 199 -8.60 18.38 12.06
N ASN A 200 -7.59 17.53 11.92
CA ASN A 200 -6.67 17.49 10.80
C ASN A 200 -6.62 16.09 10.19
N PRO A 201 -7.68 15.65 9.49
CA PRO A 201 -7.68 14.36 8.81
C PRO A 201 -6.60 14.30 7.73
N TRP A 202 -6.02 13.12 7.58
CA TRP A 202 -5.05 12.86 6.54
C TRP A 202 -5.12 11.43 6.01
N VAL A 203 -4.63 11.22 4.78
CA VAL A 203 -4.40 9.88 4.23
C VAL A 203 -2.90 9.65 4.10
N PRO A 204 -2.32 8.66 4.78
CA PRO A 204 -0.89 8.37 4.68
C PRO A 204 -0.58 7.74 3.31
N LEU A 205 0.15 8.47 2.47
CA LEU A 205 0.55 8.02 1.14
C LEU A 205 2.01 7.59 1.08
N ARG A 206 2.90 8.31 1.79
CA ARG A 206 4.32 8.01 1.78
C ARG A 206 4.64 6.61 2.29
N ILE A 207 3.87 6.10 3.26
CA ILE A 207 4.05 4.75 3.82
C ILE A 207 3.89 3.65 2.75
N LEU A 208 3.16 3.92 1.66
CA LEU A 208 2.95 2.97 0.57
C LEU A 208 4.24 2.64 -0.20
N GLY A 209 5.25 3.51 -0.09
CA GLY A 209 6.55 3.33 -0.74
C GLY A 209 7.53 2.48 0.04
N VAL A 210 7.24 2.17 1.31
CA VAL A 210 8.17 1.46 2.21
C VAL A 210 8.51 0.08 1.64
N GLY A 211 9.81 -0.18 1.52
CA GLY A 211 10.36 -1.45 1.06
C GLY A 211 10.20 -1.74 -0.43
N LEU A 212 9.62 -0.83 -1.21
CA LEU A 212 9.51 -0.99 -2.66
C LEU A 212 10.80 -0.61 -3.36
N LYS A 213 11.09 -1.29 -4.47
CA LYS A 213 12.19 -0.89 -5.36
C LYS A 213 11.82 0.40 -6.09
N SER A 214 12.84 1.16 -6.49
CA SER A 214 12.66 2.47 -7.14
C SER A 214 11.81 2.44 -8.42
N ALA A 215 11.78 1.32 -9.13
CA ALA A 215 10.99 1.13 -10.36
C ALA A 215 9.59 0.52 -10.12
N GLU A 216 9.27 0.08 -8.90
CA GLU A 216 7.97 -0.49 -8.59
C GLU A 216 6.91 0.60 -8.50
N ARG A 217 5.73 0.33 -9.06
CA ARG A 217 4.64 1.31 -9.08
C ARG A 217 3.69 1.09 -7.91
N ILE A 218 3.36 2.20 -7.28
CA ILE A 218 2.32 2.29 -6.27
C ILE A 218 1.02 2.64 -6.97
N ASN A 219 -0.04 1.85 -6.70
CA ASN A 219 -1.38 2.09 -7.19
C ASN A 219 -2.35 2.11 -6.02
N ALA A 220 -3.10 3.21 -5.84
CA ALA A 220 -4.12 3.30 -4.81
C ALA A 220 -5.34 4.09 -5.28
N ASP A 221 -6.51 3.69 -4.77
CA ASP A 221 -7.74 4.45 -4.84
C ASP A 221 -8.01 5.06 -3.46
N VAL A 222 -8.11 6.38 -3.41
CA VAL A 222 -8.44 7.13 -2.19
C VAL A 222 -9.80 7.79 -2.39
N PHE A 223 -10.74 7.43 -1.55
CA PHE A 223 -12.06 8.04 -1.47
C PHE A 223 -12.14 8.95 -0.26
N LEU A 224 -12.64 10.15 -0.44
CA LEU A 224 -12.96 11.07 0.64
C LEU A 224 -14.47 11.31 0.66
N LEU A 225 -15.07 11.24 1.84
CA LEU A 225 -16.43 11.71 2.10
C LEU A 225 -16.34 12.79 3.18
N THR A 226 -16.77 14.00 2.86
CA THR A 226 -16.67 15.15 3.75
C THR A 226 -17.99 15.92 3.79
N ASP A 227 -18.26 16.68 4.84
CA ASP A 227 -19.50 17.46 4.99
C ASP A 227 -19.63 18.54 3.90
N GLN A 228 -18.50 19.08 3.44
CA GLN A 228 -18.41 20.10 2.42
C GLN A 228 -17.31 19.73 1.42
N ARG A 229 -17.21 20.50 0.32
CA ARG A 229 -16.09 20.35 -0.61
C ARG A 229 -14.77 20.56 0.13
N PRO A 230 -13.88 19.56 0.21
CA PRO A 230 -12.61 19.69 0.91
C PRO A 230 -11.61 20.50 0.10
N THR A 231 -10.69 21.15 0.80
CA THR A 231 -9.43 21.61 0.24
C THR A 231 -8.35 20.55 0.55
N LEU A 232 -7.52 20.26 -0.43
CA LEU A 232 -6.52 19.18 -0.38
C LEU A 232 -5.11 19.77 -0.42
N LEU A 233 -4.19 19.15 0.32
CA LEU A 233 -2.77 19.49 0.27
C LEU A 233 -1.93 18.20 0.34
N PRO A 234 -1.01 17.97 -0.61
CA PRO A 234 -0.85 18.73 -1.82
C PRO A 234 -2.08 18.68 -2.72
N GLY A 235 -2.24 19.67 -3.60
CA GLY A 235 -3.36 19.73 -4.54
C GLY A 235 -3.27 18.63 -5.62
N ASP A 236 -4.23 18.65 -6.52
CA ASP A 236 -4.45 17.67 -7.59
C ASP A 236 -3.32 17.57 -8.65
N SER A 237 -2.33 18.44 -8.57
CA SER A 237 -1.15 18.46 -9.44
C SER A 237 0.10 17.83 -8.81
N ALA A 238 -0.01 17.24 -7.64
CA ALA A 238 1.11 16.59 -6.98
C ALA A 238 1.59 15.35 -7.76
N PRO A 239 2.91 15.08 -7.80
CA PRO A 239 3.43 13.93 -8.52
C PRO A 239 2.79 12.61 -8.09
N GLY A 240 2.22 11.87 -9.03
CA GLY A 240 1.61 10.57 -8.78
C GLY A 240 0.22 10.60 -8.13
N LEU A 241 -0.41 11.79 -7.97
CA LEU A 241 -1.76 11.96 -7.44
C LEU A 241 -2.65 12.65 -8.48
N ALA A 242 -3.84 12.10 -8.72
CA ALA A 242 -4.82 12.68 -9.64
C ALA A 242 -6.21 12.71 -8.99
N LEU A 243 -6.83 13.89 -8.93
CA LEU A 243 -8.23 14.06 -8.53
C LEU A 243 -9.15 13.74 -9.71
N ASN A 244 -9.74 12.56 -9.71
CA ASN A 244 -10.55 12.07 -10.83
C ASN A 244 -12.05 12.40 -10.70
N ARG A 245 -12.53 12.64 -9.47
CA ARG A 245 -13.90 13.08 -9.20
C ARG A 245 -13.93 13.98 -7.98
N SER A 246 -14.74 15.03 -8.04
CA SER A 246 -15.08 15.88 -6.90
C SER A 246 -16.48 16.45 -7.12
N GLY A 247 -17.41 16.11 -6.24
CA GLY A 247 -18.81 16.54 -6.36
C GLY A 247 -19.68 16.00 -5.23
N PRO A 248 -20.95 16.44 -5.15
CA PRO A 248 -21.88 15.90 -4.18
C PRO A 248 -22.03 14.38 -4.35
N ALA A 249 -22.01 13.65 -3.24
CA ALA A 249 -22.37 12.24 -3.22
C ALA A 249 -23.86 12.07 -3.51
N THR A 250 -24.22 11.07 -4.31
CA THR A 250 -25.64 10.81 -4.58
C THR A 250 -26.33 10.27 -3.34
N SER A 251 -27.61 10.62 -3.13
CA SER A 251 -28.41 10.08 -2.01
C SER A 251 -28.48 8.56 -2.04
N ARG A 252 -28.47 7.96 -3.23
CA ARG A 252 -28.42 6.50 -3.40
C ARG A 252 -27.11 5.92 -2.89
N LEU A 253 -25.96 6.51 -3.25
CA LEU A 253 -24.66 6.07 -2.75
C LEU A 253 -24.63 6.11 -1.23
N LEU A 254 -25.04 7.24 -0.62
CA LEU A 254 -25.04 7.39 0.85
C LEU A 254 -26.01 6.44 1.53
N ALA A 255 -27.16 6.16 0.92
CA ALA A 255 -28.12 5.18 1.44
C ALA A 255 -27.55 3.75 1.34
N ASP A 256 -26.93 3.42 0.22
CA ASP A 256 -26.25 2.12 0.05
C ASP A 256 -25.16 1.97 1.12
N LEU A 257 -24.24 2.93 1.25
CA LEU A 257 -23.15 2.87 2.22
C LEU A 257 -23.66 2.74 3.66
N ARG A 258 -24.71 3.50 4.06
CA ARG A 258 -25.29 3.42 5.40
C ARG A 258 -25.85 2.06 5.76
N SER A 259 -26.19 1.24 4.79
CA SER A 259 -26.68 -0.12 5.03
C SER A 259 -25.57 -1.13 5.27
N ASP A 260 -24.31 -0.74 5.11
CA ASP A 260 -23.16 -1.58 5.45
C ASP A 260 -22.74 -1.36 6.91
N LYS A 261 -22.23 -2.41 7.54
CA LYS A 261 -21.84 -2.40 8.95
C LYS A 261 -20.76 -1.34 9.24
N GLY A 262 -20.99 -0.54 10.29
CA GLY A 262 -20.07 0.51 10.73
C GLY A 262 -20.16 1.80 9.91
N MET A 263 -21.14 1.90 8.99
CA MET A 263 -21.37 3.08 8.17
C MET A 263 -22.69 3.81 8.48
N GLU A 264 -23.37 3.40 9.54
CA GLU A 264 -24.68 3.92 9.98
C GLU A 264 -24.63 5.42 10.35
N TRP A 265 -23.45 5.92 10.71
CA TRP A 265 -23.18 7.31 11.07
C TRP A 265 -23.28 8.30 9.89
N LEU A 266 -23.21 7.82 8.63
CA LEU A 266 -23.22 8.68 7.44
C LEU A 266 -24.45 9.57 7.37
N PRO A 267 -24.30 10.91 7.22
CA PRO A 267 -25.43 11.84 7.05
C PRO A 267 -26.11 11.69 5.68
N GLY A 268 -27.21 12.41 5.50
CA GLY A 268 -27.99 12.39 4.25
C GLY A 268 -27.33 13.09 3.06
N SER A 269 -26.33 13.93 3.32
CA SER A 269 -25.57 14.65 2.30
C SER A 269 -24.10 14.71 2.66
N MET A 270 -23.23 14.43 1.69
CA MET A 270 -21.77 14.58 1.80
C MET A 270 -21.18 14.92 0.42
N TRP A 271 -19.95 15.40 0.44
CA TRP A 271 -19.15 15.60 -0.76
C TRP A 271 -18.26 14.37 -0.98
N LEU A 272 -18.26 13.83 -2.19
CA LEU A 272 -17.41 12.73 -2.60
C LEU A 272 -16.24 13.26 -3.42
N SER A 273 -15.01 12.96 -3.00
CA SER A 273 -13.82 13.09 -3.83
C SER A 273 -13.19 11.72 -4.06
N TYR A 274 -12.71 11.48 -5.28
CA TYR A 274 -11.97 10.27 -5.64
C TYR A 274 -10.64 10.68 -6.24
N LEU A 275 -9.58 10.23 -5.58
CA LEU A 275 -8.21 10.43 -6.01
C LEU A 275 -7.59 9.09 -6.38
N LYS A 276 -6.85 9.10 -7.48
CA LYS A 276 -6.06 7.97 -7.93
C LYS A 276 -4.59 8.25 -7.67
N VAL A 277 -3.92 7.30 -7.03
CA VAL A 277 -2.47 7.32 -6.86
C VAL A 277 -1.85 6.37 -7.86
N GLU A 278 -0.98 6.90 -8.71
CA GLU A 278 -0.15 6.14 -9.65
C GLU A 278 1.25 6.72 -9.62
N ALA A 279 2.12 6.19 -8.77
CA ALA A 279 3.38 6.82 -8.43
C ALA A 279 4.54 5.82 -8.35
N LEU A 280 5.76 6.34 -8.46
CA LEU A 280 6.97 5.68 -7.97
C LEU A 280 7.20 6.07 -6.50
N PRO A 281 7.92 5.25 -5.69
CA PRO A 281 8.23 5.59 -4.31
C PRO A 281 8.88 6.97 -4.14
N SER A 282 9.73 7.37 -5.07
CA SER A 282 10.38 8.68 -5.08
C SER A 282 9.44 9.87 -5.33
N GLN A 283 8.22 9.64 -5.78
CA GLN A 283 7.21 10.67 -6.01
C GLN A 283 6.30 10.89 -4.81
N LEU A 284 6.09 9.86 -3.95
CA LEU A 284 5.25 9.95 -2.76
C LEU A 284 6.07 10.32 -1.52
N LEU A 285 6.59 11.55 -1.50
CA LEU A 285 7.32 12.10 -0.35
C LEU A 285 6.42 12.92 0.59
N TYR A 286 5.12 12.84 0.39
CA TYR A 286 4.07 13.58 1.08
C TYR A 286 2.89 12.67 1.44
N ASP A 287 1.98 13.19 2.24
CA ASP A 287 0.67 12.60 2.52
C ASP A 287 -0.45 13.55 2.10
N LEU A 288 -1.66 13.05 2.02
CA LEU A 288 -2.81 13.87 1.65
C LEU A 288 -3.47 14.44 2.91
N ALA A 289 -3.19 15.70 3.22
CA ALA A 289 -3.93 16.43 4.25
C ALA A 289 -5.25 16.97 3.67
N VAL A 290 -6.28 16.94 4.49
CA VAL A 290 -7.64 17.30 4.10
C VAL A 290 -8.17 18.36 5.05
N ASP A 291 -8.51 19.56 4.55
CA ASP A 291 -9.41 20.45 5.26
C ASP A 291 -10.84 20.12 4.88
N ALA A 292 -11.54 19.45 5.77
CA ALA A 292 -12.93 19.04 5.60
C ALA A 292 -13.91 20.08 6.21
N THR A 293 -13.40 21.13 6.84
CA THR A 293 -14.22 22.18 7.49
C THR A 293 -14.72 23.25 6.51
N GLY A 294 -14.11 23.32 5.32
CA GLY A 294 -14.38 24.35 4.31
C GLY A 294 -13.66 25.66 4.58
N ALA A 295 -12.75 25.74 5.57
CA ALA A 295 -11.92 26.93 5.84
C ALA A 295 -10.86 27.18 4.75
N GLY A 296 -10.55 26.17 3.93
CA GLY A 296 -9.61 26.25 2.81
C GLY A 296 -8.14 26.19 3.21
N GLN A 297 -7.84 25.68 4.39
CA GLN A 297 -6.49 25.67 4.96
C GLN A 297 -6.12 24.29 5.50
N PRO A 298 -5.85 23.31 4.61
CA PRO A 298 -5.34 22.02 5.07
C PRO A 298 -3.95 22.17 5.68
N SER A 299 -3.63 21.36 6.69
CA SER A 299 -2.40 21.46 7.46
C SER A 299 -1.17 21.04 6.64
N PRO A 300 -0.19 21.94 6.38
CA PRO A 300 1.08 21.55 5.73
C PRO A 300 1.85 20.52 6.56
N LYS A 301 1.78 20.60 7.89
CA LYS A 301 2.35 19.59 8.79
C LYS A 301 1.70 18.22 8.55
N ALA A 302 0.37 18.13 8.47
CA ALA A 302 -0.34 16.89 8.20
C ALA A 302 0.02 16.31 6.82
N ALA A 303 0.24 17.18 5.82
CA ALA A 303 0.71 16.77 4.49
C ALA A 303 2.19 16.33 4.46
N GLY A 304 2.94 16.54 5.56
CA GLY A 304 4.39 16.27 5.60
C GLY A 304 5.22 17.22 4.74
N LEU A 305 4.69 18.41 4.47
CA LEU A 305 5.36 19.48 3.72
C LEU A 305 6.08 20.48 4.64
N GLU A 306 5.84 20.39 5.94
CA GLU A 306 6.57 21.09 6.99
C GLU A 306 7.23 20.08 7.91
N GLY A 307 8.43 20.38 8.37
CA GLY A 307 9.19 19.53 9.31
C GLY A 307 10.61 19.26 8.84
N PRO A 308 11.34 18.39 9.54
CA PRO A 308 12.64 17.97 9.07
C PRO A 308 12.51 17.36 7.66
N GLU A 309 13.43 17.77 6.79
CA GLU A 309 13.47 17.26 5.41
C GLU A 309 13.40 15.73 5.44
N PRO A 310 12.46 15.13 4.69
CA PRO A 310 12.34 13.68 4.67
C PRO A 310 13.69 13.11 4.23
N PRO A 311 14.29 12.19 5.00
CA PRO A 311 15.53 11.55 4.56
C PRO A 311 15.30 10.97 3.17
N ALA A 312 16.21 11.27 2.25
CA ALA A 312 16.21 10.70 0.93
C ALA A 312 16.16 9.17 1.09
N LEU A 313 15.21 8.53 0.42
CA LEU A 313 15.19 7.06 0.40
C LEU A 313 16.58 6.62 -0.08
N PRO A 314 17.28 5.71 0.64
CA PRO A 314 18.56 5.23 0.17
C PRO A 314 18.36 4.73 -1.25
N ALA A 315 19.09 5.33 -2.20
CA ALA A 315 19.11 4.81 -3.55
C ALA A 315 19.52 3.34 -3.41
N ILE A 316 18.60 2.42 -3.69
CA ILE A 316 18.95 1.02 -3.83
C ILE A 316 19.92 1.01 -5.00
N VAL A 317 21.22 1.04 -4.70
CA VAL A 317 22.25 0.83 -5.68
C VAL A 317 21.97 -0.57 -6.21
N THR A 318 21.25 -0.64 -7.33
CA THR A 318 21.34 -1.82 -8.17
C THR A 318 22.80 -1.88 -8.54
N THR A 319 23.57 -2.74 -7.89
CA THR A 319 24.78 -3.24 -8.50
C THR A 319 24.30 -3.91 -9.78
N ASP A 320 24.19 -3.14 -10.84
CA ASP A 320 24.22 -3.66 -12.21
C ASP A 320 25.33 -4.68 -12.21
N GLY A 321 24.97 -5.93 -12.53
CA GLY A 321 25.88 -7.04 -12.52
C GLY A 321 27.12 -6.61 -13.28
N GLY A 322 28.21 -6.43 -12.54
CA GLY A 322 29.39 -5.75 -12.99
C GLY A 322 29.71 -6.14 -14.43
N SER A 323 29.83 -5.17 -15.27
CA SER A 323 30.74 -5.31 -16.39
C SER A 323 32.06 -5.74 -15.76
N THR A 324 32.25 -7.05 -15.65
CA THR A 324 33.56 -7.60 -15.35
C THR A 324 34.50 -6.89 -16.31
N PRO A 325 35.52 -6.19 -15.83
CA PRO A 325 36.51 -5.65 -16.74
C PRO A 325 37.02 -6.85 -17.52
N VAL A 326 36.65 -6.94 -18.79
CA VAL A 326 37.23 -7.91 -19.72
C VAL A 326 38.69 -7.61 -19.68
N LEU A 327 39.43 -8.34 -18.83
CA LEU A 327 40.86 -8.29 -18.77
C LEU A 327 41.37 -8.44 -20.20
N PRO A 328 42.47 -7.78 -20.59
CA PRO A 328 42.96 -7.72 -21.97
C PRO A 328 43.49 -9.06 -22.51
N TRP A 329 43.06 -10.18 -21.95
CA TRP A 329 43.39 -11.55 -22.40
C TRP A 329 42.75 -11.87 -23.76
N ALA A 330 41.66 -11.24 -24.12
CA ALA A 330 41.03 -11.43 -25.44
C ALA A 330 41.90 -10.89 -26.60
N LEU A 331 42.71 -9.85 -26.33
CA LEU A 331 43.61 -9.32 -27.33
C LEU A 331 44.91 -10.13 -27.49
N ALA A 332 45.36 -10.81 -26.43
CA ALA A 332 46.49 -11.73 -26.49
C ALA A 332 46.20 -12.99 -27.31
N GLY A 333 44.93 -13.51 -27.22
CA GLY A 333 44.50 -14.66 -28.02
C GLY A 333 44.42 -14.37 -29.52
N ALA A 334 44.00 -13.18 -29.94
CA ALA A 334 43.93 -12.79 -31.33
C ALA A 334 45.33 -12.61 -31.98
N ALA A 335 46.30 -12.09 -31.22
CA ALA A 335 47.67 -11.95 -31.68
C ALA A 335 48.37 -13.33 -31.86
N ALA A 336 48.10 -14.29 -30.98
CA ALA A 336 48.66 -15.62 -31.11
C ALA A 336 48.10 -16.41 -32.31
N LEU A 337 46.82 -16.22 -32.64
CA LEU A 337 46.22 -16.83 -33.84
C LEU A 337 46.77 -16.24 -35.15
N ALA A 338 47.07 -14.93 -35.21
CA ALA A 338 47.64 -14.26 -36.37
C ALA A 338 49.06 -14.72 -36.65
N LEU A 339 49.85 -15.01 -35.64
CA LEU A 339 51.23 -15.54 -35.79
C LEU A 339 51.23 -17.01 -36.22
N ALA A 340 50.26 -17.83 -35.79
CA ALA A 340 50.16 -19.21 -36.20
C ALA A 340 49.75 -19.39 -37.67
N THR A 341 48.86 -18.53 -38.19
CA THR A 341 48.42 -18.57 -39.58
C THR A 341 49.48 -17.99 -40.55
N GLY A 342 50.24 -17.00 -40.11
CA GLY A 342 51.37 -16.43 -40.90
C GLY A 342 52.51 -17.43 -41.11
N GLY A 343 52.82 -18.26 -40.13
CA GLY A 343 53.87 -19.27 -40.18
C GLY A 343 53.59 -20.41 -41.17
N VAL A 344 52.34 -20.81 -41.33
CA VAL A 344 51.94 -21.89 -42.25
C VAL A 344 51.98 -21.48 -43.71
N LEU A 345 51.78 -20.21 -44.04
CA LEU A 345 51.83 -19.69 -45.40
C LEU A 345 53.26 -19.56 -45.94
N VAL A 346 54.30 -19.35 -45.09
CA VAL A 346 55.70 -19.26 -45.50
C VAL A 346 56.31 -20.64 -45.72
N ALA A 347 55.82 -21.68 -44.98
CA ALA A 347 56.31 -23.06 -45.12
C ALA A 347 55.84 -23.77 -46.41
N ARG A 348 54.87 -23.23 -47.16
CA ARG A 348 54.33 -23.81 -48.40
C ARG A 348 54.92 -23.22 -49.68
N ARG A 349 55.89 -22.31 -49.58
CA ARG A 349 56.57 -21.69 -50.71
C ARG A 349 58.07 -21.98 -50.78
N ARG A 350 58.47 -23.15 -50.32
CA ARG A 350 59.78 -23.73 -50.60
C ARG A 350 59.62 -25.15 -51.09
#